data_f95f6af4674bdaa1c99b4e58730a52a4
#
_entry.id   f95f6af4674bdaa1c99b4e58730a52a4
#
_cell.length_a   1.000
_cell.length_b   1.000
_cell.length_c   1.000
_cell.angle_alpha   90.00
_cell.angle_beta   90.00
_cell.angle_gamma   90.00
#
_symmetry.space_group_name_H-M   'P 1'
#
loop_
_entity.id
_entity.type
_entity.pdbx_description
1 polymer ?
#
loop_
_entity_poly.entity_id
_entity_poly.type
_entity_poly.pdbx_seq_one_letter_code
_entity_poly.pdbx_strand_id
1 'polypeptide(L)'
;MAASSDIDGVQFKILSPDGKQTLGTTRFTVLQNNSTEEIKGETRYLDGERDSEDELLSVAPPTYTLRLETYEHSFFNADGTLRMVDRLDAKSGVASCASYTSGKMKVRKSQLEVPADSFAGASGLMMMVGSLRNGNREIRFHAFACAPGPEISSVKALLPDRSDHWSLYPGELVRLDMQPDLGALNLLIAPFLPTMDAWFNPNDNWNYVGREFDRYFRGPHVLTVRVPPTD
;
A
#
# COMPACT_ATOMS: atom_id res chain seq x y z
N MET A 1 2.36 20.00 -4.87
CA MET A 1 1.02 19.53 -4.46
C MET A 1 1.13 18.06 -4.19
N ALA A 2 0.55 17.60 -3.10
CA ALA A 2 0.61 16.21 -2.70
C ALA A 2 -0.09 15.31 -3.72
N ALA A 3 0.42 14.11 -3.91
CA ALA A 3 -0.14 13.11 -4.82
C ALA A 3 -1.49 12.50 -4.33
N SER A 4 -1.99 12.99 -3.20
CA SER A 4 -3.23 12.50 -2.55
C SER A 4 -4.48 12.68 -3.41
N SER A 5 -4.55 13.76 -4.21
CA SER A 5 -5.66 13.96 -5.16
C SER A 5 -5.74 12.89 -6.25
N ASP A 6 -4.66 12.14 -6.47
CA ASP A 6 -4.60 11.15 -7.56
C ASP A 6 -5.34 9.85 -7.24
N ILE A 7 -5.62 9.59 -5.95
CA ILE A 7 -6.38 8.42 -5.50
C ILE A 7 -7.75 8.78 -4.93
N ASP A 8 -8.03 10.08 -4.70
CA ASP A 8 -9.31 10.49 -4.13
C ASP A 8 -10.48 10.17 -5.05
N GLY A 9 -11.45 9.44 -4.52
CA GLY A 9 -12.62 8.96 -5.25
C GLY A 9 -12.34 7.88 -6.29
N VAL A 10 -11.08 7.48 -6.49
CA VAL A 10 -10.70 6.45 -7.48
C VAL A 10 -11.15 5.07 -7.00
N GLN A 11 -11.74 4.33 -7.93
CA GLN A 11 -12.13 2.94 -7.71
C GLN A 11 -11.15 1.99 -8.38
N PHE A 12 -10.81 0.93 -7.67
CA PHE A 12 -10.02 -0.19 -8.18
C PHE A 12 -10.86 -1.46 -8.17
N LYS A 13 -10.70 -2.30 -9.18
CA LYS A 13 -11.16 -3.69 -9.16
C LYS A 13 -10.11 -4.56 -8.50
N ILE A 14 -10.56 -5.53 -7.72
CA ILE A 14 -9.73 -6.61 -7.21
C ILE A 14 -10.01 -7.84 -8.06
N LEU A 15 -8.97 -8.42 -8.62
CA LEU A 15 -9.05 -9.53 -9.56
C LEU A 15 -8.34 -10.77 -9.00
N SER A 16 -8.71 -11.93 -9.52
CA SER A 16 -7.96 -13.16 -9.34
C SER A 16 -6.53 -13.03 -9.91
N PRO A 17 -5.57 -13.87 -9.48
CA PRO A 17 -4.18 -13.81 -9.96
C PRO A 17 -4.02 -13.92 -11.49
N ASP A 18 -4.97 -14.60 -12.16
CA ASP A 18 -5.00 -14.69 -13.62
C ASP A 18 -5.73 -13.53 -14.31
N GLY A 19 -6.21 -12.55 -13.54
CA GLY A 19 -6.91 -11.35 -14.02
C GLY A 19 -8.32 -11.58 -14.58
N LYS A 20 -8.84 -12.82 -14.53
CA LYS A 20 -10.10 -13.16 -15.23
C LYS A 20 -11.36 -12.94 -14.41
N GLN A 21 -11.26 -13.03 -13.10
CA GLN A 21 -12.42 -12.92 -12.21
C GLN A 21 -12.30 -11.67 -11.33
N THR A 22 -13.36 -10.89 -11.27
CA THR A 22 -13.48 -9.81 -10.28
C THR A 22 -13.84 -10.44 -8.93
N LEU A 23 -13.01 -10.16 -7.94
CA LEU A 23 -13.17 -10.64 -6.56
C LEU A 23 -13.74 -9.56 -5.63
N GLY A 24 -13.66 -8.28 -6.02
CA GLY A 24 -14.11 -7.17 -5.20
C GLY A 24 -13.76 -5.81 -5.79
N THR A 25 -13.92 -4.80 -4.98
CA THR A 25 -13.56 -3.41 -5.32
C THR A 25 -12.96 -2.72 -4.12
N THR A 26 -12.03 -1.80 -4.37
CA THR A 26 -11.47 -0.87 -3.38
C THR A 26 -11.73 0.56 -3.82
N ARG A 27 -12.03 1.43 -2.87
CA ARG A 27 -12.15 2.88 -3.08
C ARG A 27 -11.39 3.61 -2.00
N PHE A 28 -10.69 4.67 -2.39
CA PHE A 28 -10.04 5.59 -1.46
C PHE A 28 -10.79 6.92 -1.41
N THR A 29 -10.76 7.54 -0.23
CA THR A 29 -11.24 8.91 0.01
C THR A 29 -10.13 9.65 0.72
N VAL A 30 -9.80 10.85 0.25
CA VAL A 30 -8.77 11.69 0.85
C VAL A 30 -9.39 12.97 1.38
N LEU A 31 -9.20 13.23 2.67
CA LEU A 31 -9.63 14.45 3.34
C LEU A 31 -8.41 15.30 3.65
N GLN A 32 -8.31 16.46 3.02
CA GLN A 32 -7.21 17.39 3.22
C GLN A 32 -7.60 18.53 4.15
N ASN A 33 -6.75 18.77 5.13
CA ASN A 33 -6.74 19.95 5.98
C ASN A 33 -5.42 20.70 5.80
N ASN A 34 -5.28 21.90 6.37
CA ASN A 34 -4.10 22.74 6.20
C ASN A 34 -2.76 22.06 6.58
N SER A 35 -2.78 21.13 7.51
CA SER A 35 -1.58 20.49 8.05
C SER A 35 -1.65 18.96 8.10
N THR A 36 -2.77 18.38 7.68
CA THR A 36 -2.97 16.93 7.71
C THR A 36 -3.71 16.43 6.48
N GLU A 37 -3.44 15.19 6.12
CA GLU A 37 -4.22 14.42 5.14
C GLU A 37 -4.70 13.14 5.83
N GLU A 38 -5.97 12.83 5.69
CA GLU A 38 -6.56 11.57 6.15
C GLU A 38 -6.95 10.76 4.92
N ILE A 39 -6.44 9.54 4.82
CA ILE A 39 -6.75 8.62 3.72
C ILE A 39 -7.60 7.50 4.31
N LYS A 40 -8.74 7.25 3.69
CA LYS A 40 -9.62 6.13 4.01
C LYS A 40 -9.75 5.22 2.82
N GLY A 41 -9.38 3.96 3.00
CA GLY A 41 -9.59 2.88 2.04
C GLY A 41 -10.74 1.98 2.49
N GLU A 42 -11.65 1.66 1.59
CA GLU A 42 -12.67 0.65 1.81
C GLU A 42 -12.60 -0.39 0.71
N THR A 43 -12.44 -1.64 1.11
CA THR A 43 -12.46 -2.79 0.23
C THR A 43 -13.66 -3.67 0.54
N ARG A 44 -14.36 -4.08 -0.50
CA ARG A 44 -15.49 -5.01 -0.42
C ARG A 44 -15.28 -6.16 -1.39
N TYR A 45 -15.25 -7.36 -0.86
CA TYR A 45 -15.10 -8.58 -1.64
C TYR A 45 -16.46 -9.23 -1.92
N LEU A 46 -16.56 -9.94 -3.05
CA LEU A 46 -17.80 -10.61 -3.46
C LEU A 46 -18.17 -11.79 -2.55
N ASP A 47 -17.23 -12.35 -1.81
CA ASP A 47 -17.46 -13.36 -0.79
C ASP A 47 -18.03 -12.82 0.53
N GLY A 48 -18.25 -11.49 0.59
CA GLY A 48 -18.79 -10.78 1.75
C GLY A 48 -17.74 -10.30 2.75
N GLU A 49 -16.47 -10.69 2.61
CA GLU A 49 -15.39 -10.13 3.42
C GLU A 49 -15.14 -8.65 3.04
N ARG A 50 -14.56 -7.90 3.95
CA ARG A 50 -14.21 -6.50 3.71
C ARG A 50 -12.98 -6.12 4.48
N ASP A 51 -12.32 -5.06 4.05
CA ASP A 51 -11.30 -4.38 4.85
C ASP A 51 -11.50 -2.86 4.83
N SER A 52 -10.97 -2.21 5.85
CA SER A 52 -10.88 -0.76 5.93
C SER A 52 -9.46 -0.36 6.31
N GLU A 53 -8.96 0.66 5.66
CA GLU A 53 -7.67 1.27 5.89
C GLU A 53 -7.86 2.74 6.25
N ASP A 54 -7.29 3.16 7.36
CA ASP A 54 -7.32 4.54 7.83
C ASP A 54 -5.89 5.01 8.09
N GLU A 55 -5.47 6.07 7.39
CA GLU A 55 -4.16 6.68 7.55
C GLU A 55 -4.30 8.16 7.86
N LEU A 56 -3.58 8.63 8.87
CA LEU A 56 -3.41 10.05 9.15
C LEU A 56 -1.96 10.43 8.84
N LEU A 57 -1.81 11.46 8.02
CA LEU A 57 -0.53 12.01 7.62
C LEU A 57 -0.43 13.47 8.06
N SER A 58 0.71 13.89 8.55
CA SER A 58 1.03 15.31 8.72
C SER A 58 1.72 15.84 7.47
N VAL A 59 1.46 17.11 7.15
CA VAL A 59 2.04 17.82 6.01
C VAL A 59 2.98 18.89 6.55
N ALA A 60 4.28 18.70 6.37
CA ALA A 60 5.29 19.60 6.90
C ALA A 60 5.69 20.67 5.86
N PRO A 61 5.37 21.98 6.08
CA PRO A 61 5.89 23.06 5.27
C PRO A 61 7.40 23.26 5.52
N PRO A 62 8.18 23.84 4.59
CA PRO A 62 7.74 24.36 3.28
C PRO A 62 7.73 23.32 2.17
N THR A 63 8.24 22.12 2.40
CA THR A 63 8.44 21.08 1.38
C THR A 63 7.18 20.25 1.11
N TYR A 64 6.12 20.44 1.92
CA TYR A 64 4.92 19.61 1.88
C TYR A 64 5.22 18.11 1.94
N THR A 65 6.21 17.76 2.76
CA THR A 65 6.59 16.36 2.99
C THR A 65 5.54 15.70 3.85
N LEU A 66 5.03 14.56 3.37
CA LEU A 66 4.11 13.74 4.12
C LEU A 66 4.86 12.92 5.17
N ARG A 67 4.28 12.80 6.36
CA ARG A 67 4.75 11.91 7.43
C ARG A 67 3.59 11.13 7.99
N LEU A 68 3.75 9.85 8.11
CA LEU A 68 2.76 9.00 8.75
C LEU A 68 2.65 9.33 10.25
N GLU A 69 1.45 9.61 10.71
CA GLU A 69 1.14 9.84 12.13
C GLU A 69 0.47 8.60 12.73
N THR A 70 -0.58 8.10 12.07
CA THR A 70 -1.26 6.87 12.50
C THR A 70 -1.66 6.04 11.30
N TYR A 71 -1.74 4.74 11.52
CA TYR A 71 -2.22 3.76 10.56
C TYR A 71 -3.09 2.71 11.27
N GLU A 72 -4.22 2.40 10.69
CA GLU A 72 -5.05 1.25 11.08
C GLU A 72 -5.54 0.54 9.82
N HIS A 73 -5.38 -0.79 9.76
CA HIS A 73 -5.96 -1.63 8.73
C HIS A 73 -6.73 -2.78 9.38
N SER A 74 -8.02 -2.84 9.15
CA SER A 74 -8.94 -3.79 9.75
C SER A 74 -9.57 -4.69 8.70
N PHE A 75 -9.51 -6.00 8.92
CA PHE A 75 -10.10 -7.04 8.07
C PHE A 75 -11.27 -7.71 8.77
N PHE A 76 -12.39 -7.88 8.07
CA PHE A 76 -13.62 -8.44 8.59
C PHE A 76 -14.04 -9.67 7.79
N ASN A 77 -14.52 -10.67 8.48
CA ASN A 77 -15.17 -11.82 7.86
C ASN A 77 -16.50 -11.41 7.22
N ALA A 78 -17.08 -12.30 6.39
CA ALA A 78 -18.35 -12.06 5.72
C ALA A 78 -19.55 -11.81 6.69
N ASP A 79 -19.46 -12.33 7.91
CA ASP A 79 -20.45 -12.09 8.96
C ASP A 79 -20.25 -10.74 9.71
N GLY A 80 -19.26 -9.96 9.29
CA GLY A 80 -18.91 -8.66 9.89
C GLY A 80 -18.04 -8.73 11.14
N THR A 81 -17.67 -9.93 11.60
CA THR A 81 -16.74 -10.06 12.74
C THR A 81 -15.32 -9.67 12.35
N LEU A 82 -14.60 -9.02 13.26
CA LEU A 82 -13.22 -8.62 13.03
C LEU A 82 -12.32 -9.86 12.96
N ARG A 83 -11.54 -9.97 11.89
CA ARG A 83 -10.57 -11.05 11.65
C ARG A 83 -9.15 -10.67 12.05
N MET A 84 -8.72 -9.49 11.63
CA MET A 84 -7.39 -8.95 11.89
C MET A 84 -7.45 -7.44 12.03
N VAL A 85 -6.51 -6.88 12.78
CA VAL A 85 -6.27 -5.43 12.80
C VAL A 85 -4.80 -5.15 13.04
N ASP A 86 -4.26 -4.30 12.20
CA ASP A 86 -2.89 -3.80 12.23
C ASP A 86 -2.91 -2.32 12.57
N ARG A 87 -2.10 -1.90 13.56
CA ARG A 87 -2.07 -0.52 14.03
C ARG A 87 -0.66 -0.03 14.25
N LEU A 88 -0.43 1.22 13.90
CA LEU A 88 0.77 1.97 14.21
C LEU A 88 0.40 3.39 14.67
N ASP A 89 0.92 3.80 15.80
CA ASP A 89 1.06 5.20 16.19
C ASP A 89 2.53 5.58 15.98
N ALA A 90 2.80 6.31 14.90
CA ALA A 90 4.16 6.61 14.48
C ALA A 90 4.84 7.59 15.44
N LYS A 91 4.09 8.46 16.12
CA LYS A 91 4.63 9.43 17.07
C LYS A 91 5.13 8.76 18.34
N SER A 92 4.39 7.82 18.88
CA SER A 92 4.80 7.06 20.05
C SER A 92 5.63 5.82 19.72
N GLY A 93 5.63 5.37 18.47
CA GLY A 93 6.25 4.12 18.03
C GLY A 93 5.49 2.86 18.49
N VAL A 94 4.31 3.00 19.09
CA VAL A 94 3.51 1.85 19.55
C VAL A 94 2.84 1.20 18.37
N ALA A 95 3.12 -0.07 18.16
CA ALA A 95 2.52 -0.85 17.09
C ALA A 95 1.88 -2.15 17.59
N SER A 96 0.84 -2.61 16.93
CA SER A 96 0.19 -3.87 17.26
C SER A 96 -0.39 -4.57 16.03
N CYS A 97 -0.29 -5.90 16.04
CA CYS A 97 -0.92 -6.79 15.08
C CYS A 97 -1.83 -7.74 15.87
N ALA A 98 -3.11 -7.71 15.62
CA ALA A 98 -4.08 -8.59 16.26
C ALA A 98 -4.75 -9.49 15.22
N SER A 99 -4.91 -10.75 15.54
CA SER A 99 -5.66 -11.71 14.72
C SER A 99 -6.62 -12.52 15.58
N TYR A 100 -7.79 -12.79 15.03
CA TYR A 100 -8.82 -13.59 15.66
C TYR A 100 -8.88 -14.98 15.01
N THR A 101 -8.63 -15.99 15.80
CA THR A 101 -8.68 -17.38 15.35
C THR A 101 -9.46 -18.21 16.36
N SER A 102 -10.50 -18.91 15.90
CA SER A 102 -11.35 -19.78 16.76
C SER A 102 -11.90 -19.05 18.00
N GLY A 103 -12.35 -17.79 17.83
CA GLY A 103 -12.90 -16.98 18.91
C GLY A 103 -11.89 -16.43 19.92
N LYS A 104 -10.59 -16.61 19.67
CA LYS A 104 -9.52 -16.08 20.51
C LYS A 104 -8.75 -14.99 19.77
N MET A 105 -8.56 -13.86 20.43
CA MET A 105 -7.70 -12.78 19.96
C MET A 105 -6.25 -13.08 20.33
N LYS A 106 -5.37 -13.04 19.34
CA LYS A 106 -3.92 -13.08 19.53
C LYS A 106 -3.36 -11.73 19.16
N VAL A 107 -2.75 -11.03 20.11
CA VAL A 107 -2.15 -9.70 19.90
C VAL A 107 -0.65 -9.80 20.06
N ARG A 108 0.07 -9.21 19.12
CA ARG A 108 1.51 -8.91 19.22
C ARG A 108 1.66 -7.40 19.27
N LYS A 109 2.48 -6.92 20.19
CA LYS A 109 2.79 -5.49 20.35
C LYS A 109 4.29 -5.28 20.29
N SER A 110 4.72 -4.15 19.77
CA SER A 110 6.12 -3.73 19.78
C SER A 110 6.21 -2.23 19.98
N GLN A 111 7.33 -1.82 20.56
CA GLN A 111 7.79 -0.44 20.52
C GLN A 111 8.79 -0.35 19.37
N LEU A 112 8.47 0.42 18.35
CA LEU A 112 9.27 0.55 17.13
C LEU A 112 9.92 1.93 17.08
N GLU A 113 11.11 2.00 16.51
CA GLU A 113 11.65 3.24 15.99
C GLU A 113 11.04 3.49 14.60
N VAL A 114 10.38 4.64 14.43
CA VAL A 114 9.65 4.98 13.20
C VAL A 114 10.41 6.10 12.47
N PRO A 115 11.19 5.77 11.42
CA PRO A 115 11.86 6.76 10.59
C PRO A 115 10.86 7.73 9.95
N ALA A 116 11.29 8.96 9.65
CA ALA A 116 10.43 10.01 9.11
C ALA A 116 9.88 9.72 7.70
N ASP A 117 10.54 8.82 6.98
CA ASP A 117 10.16 8.31 5.66
C ASP A 117 9.43 6.96 5.74
N SER A 118 8.79 6.69 6.88
CA SER A 118 7.94 5.50 7.06
C SER A 118 6.56 5.75 6.50
N PHE A 119 6.05 4.74 5.77
CA PHE A 119 4.73 4.74 5.16
C PHE A 119 4.04 3.40 5.41
N ALA A 120 2.74 3.39 5.18
CA ALA A 120 1.92 2.19 5.18
C ALA A 120 0.88 2.30 4.06
N GLY A 121 0.26 1.21 3.68
CA GLY A 121 -0.88 1.19 2.78
C GLY A 121 -0.82 2.15 1.58
N ALA A 122 -1.84 2.98 1.45
CA ALA A 122 -2.01 3.91 0.32
C ALA A 122 -1.00 5.07 0.34
N SER A 123 -0.56 5.53 1.52
CA SER A 123 0.44 6.60 1.62
C SER A 123 1.78 6.23 0.99
N GLY A 124 2.17 4.95 1.07
CA GLY A 124 3.34 4.43 0.39
C GLY A 124 3.25 4.57 -1.14
N LEU A 125 2.08 4.30 -1.71
CA LEU A 125 1.84 4.48 -3.16
C LEU A 125 1.94 5.95 -3.56
N MET A 126 1.36 6.86 -2.77
CA MET A 126 1.42 8.31 -3.04
C MET A 126 2.85 8.84 -2.99
N MET A 127 3.65 8.38 -2.04
CA MET A 127 5.07 8.73 -1.94
C MET A 127 5.83 8.28 -3.20
N MET A 128 5.55 7.06 -3.70
CA MET A 128 6.15 6.56 -4.93
C MET A 128 5.77 7.42 -6.14
N VAL A 129 4.51 7.78 -6.31
CA VAL A 129 4.05 8.69 -7.37
C VAL A 129 4.80 10.02 -7.32
N GLY A 130 4.90 10.63 -6.14
CA GLY A 130 5.65 11.89 -5.96
C GLY A 130 7.14 11.75 -6.35
N SER A 131 7.77 10.66 -5.97
CA SER A 131 9.17 10.38 -6.33
C SER A 131 9.38 10.17 -7.83
N LEU A 132 8.47 9.43 -8.49
CA LEU A 132 8.52 9.19 -9.94
C LEU A 132 8.34 10.49 -10.73
N ARG A 133 7.43 11.38 -10.32
CA ARG A 133 7.25 12.72 -10.90
C ARG A 133 8.48 13.59 -10.81
N ASN A 134 9.28 13.41 -9.77
CA ASN A 134 10.56 14.09 -9.59
C ASN A 134 11.70 13.44 -10.39
N GLY A 135 11.43 12.40 -11.17
CA GLY A 135 12.43 11.72 -12.01
C GLY A 135 13.32 10.73 -11.27
N ASN A 136 12.96 10.36 -10.04
CA ASN A 136 13.73 9.37 -9.27
C ASN A 136 13.54 7.99 -9.88
N ARG A 137 14.66 7.29 -10.14
CA ARG A 137 14.67 5.93 -10.68
C ARG A 137 14.83 4.86 -9.60
N GLU A 138 15.26 5.26 -8.45
CA GLU A 138 15.39 4.43 -7.25
C GLU A 138 14.72 5.17 -6.11
N ILE A 139 13.82 4.49 -5.42
CA ILE A 139 13.07 5.03 -4.29
C ILE A 139 13.38 4.13 -3.10
N ARG A 140 13.75 4.74 -1.98
CA ARG A 140 13.95 4.05 -0.70
C ARG A 140 13.02 4.65 0.34
N PHE A 141 12.43 3.82 1.15
CA PHE A 141 11.54 4.20 2.23
C PHE A 141 11.44 3.08 3.26
N HIS A 142 10.78 3.36 4.35
CA HIS A 142 10.47 2.37 5.36
C HIS A 142 8.99 2.01 5.30
N ALA A 143 8.66 0.72 5.34
CA ALA A 143 7.28 0.23 5.31
C ALA A 143 6.92 -0.44 6.63
N PHE A 144 5.77 -0.05 7.19
CA PHE A 144 5.17 -0.77 8.31
C PHE A 144 4.45 -2.01 7.81
N ALA A 145 4.65 -3.13 8.49
CA ALA A 145 3.99 -4.40 8.20
C ALA A 145 3.73 -5.22 9.47
N CYS A 146 2.78 -6.12 9.38
CA CYS A 146 2.44 -7.13 10.39
C CYS A 146 2.73 -8.56 9.88
N ALA A 147 4.02 -8.95 9.80
CA ALA A 147 4.41 -10.24 9.23
C ALA A 147 5.66 -10.86 9.91
N PRO A 148 5.53 -11.65 10.95
CA PRO A 148 4.38 -12.14 11.72
C PRO A 148 3.98 -11.25 12.91
N GLY A 149 4.64 -10.16 13.16
CA GLY A 149 4.37 -9.16 14.19
C GLY A 149 4.64 -7.77 13.64
N PRO A 150 4.44 -6.71 14.46
CA PRO A 150 4.68 -5.35 14.00
C PRO A 150 6.16 -5.14 13.75
N GLU A 151 6.48 -4.67 12.55
CA GLU A 151 7.84 -4.33 12.13
C GLU A 151 7.86 -3.15 11.16
N ILE A 152 9.01 -2.48 11.08
CA ILE A 152 9.31 -1.51 10.04
C ILE A 152 10.52 -2.03 9.27
N SER A 153 10.33 -2.20 7.97
CA SER A 153 11.33 -2.73 7.07
C SER A 153 11.76 -1.69 6.06
N SER A 154 13.06 -1.62 5.78
CA SER A 154 13.57 -0.83 4.66
C SER A 154 13.13 -1.47 3.34
N VAL A 155 12.58 -0.66 2.43
CA VAL A 155 12.12 -1.07 1.11
C VAL A 155 12.87 -0.27 0.06
N LYS A 156 13.27 -0.97 -1.00
CA LYS A 156 13.84 -0.39 -2.20
C LYS A 156 12.91 -0.68 -3.36
N ALA A 157 12.55 0.36 -4.09
CA ALA A 157 11.78 0.25 -5.32
C ALA A 157 12.64 0.73 -6.49
N LEU A 158 12.70 -0.07 -7.55
CA LEU A 158 13.52 0.18 -8.73
C LEU A 158 12.65 0.36 -9.96
N LEU A 159 12.92 1.44 -10.68
CA LEU A 159 12.32 1.71 -11.97
C LEU A 159 13.13 0.99 -13.05
N PRO A 160 12.56 0.02 -13.79
CA PRO A 160 13.25 -0.65 -14.86
C PRO A 160 13.50 0.29 -16.05
N ASP A 161 14.47 -0.09 -16.92
CA ASP A 161 14.82 0.70 -18.12
C ASP A 161 13.80 0.56 -19.26
N ARG A 162 12.78 -0.28 -19.09
CA ARG A 162 11.81 -0.60 -20.15
C ARG A 162 10.39 -0.36 -19.67
N SER A 163 9.55 0.14 -20.61
CA SER A 163 8.10 0.10 -20.43
C SER A 163 7.62 -1.35 -20.37
N ASP A 164 6.57 -1.58 -19.61
CA ASP A 164 5.90 -2.87 -19.49
C ASP A 164 4.50 -2.78 -20.06
N HIS A 165 3.97 -3.92 -20.49
CA HIS A 165 2.60 -4.05 -20.95
C HIS A 165 1.84 -4.95 -19.99
N TRP A 166 0.90 -4.35 -19.29
CA TRP A 166 0.00 -5.11 -18.44
C TRP A 166 -1.34 -5.32 -19.16
N SER A 167 -1.67 -6.55 -19.50
CA SER A 167 -2.88 -6.89 -20.28
C SER A 167 -4.20 -6.46 -19.64
N LEU A 168 -4.16 -6.13 -18.34
CA LEU A 168 -5.32 -5.71 -17.56
C LEU A 168 -5.61 -4.20 -17.65
N TYR A 169 -4.69 -3.42 -18.22
CA TYR A 169 -4.84 -1.97 -18.35
C TYR A 169 -4.29 -1.49 -19.71
N PRO A 170 -5.01 -0.60 -20.42
CA PRO A 170 -4.57 -0.12 -21.71
C PRO A 170 -3.37 0.84 -21.62
N GLY A 171 -2.50 0.79 -22.63
CA GLY A 171 -1.37 1.70 -22.78
C GLY A 171 -0.04 1.14 -22.28
N GLU A 172 0.99 1.96 -22.42
CA GLU A 172 2.32 1.67 -21.88
C GLU A 172 2.38 2.02 -20.41
N LEU A 173 2.84 1.10 -19.62
CA LEU A 173 2.99 1.24 -18.18
C LEU A 173 4.45 1.09 -17.78
N VAL A 174 4.75 1.52 -16.59
CA VAL A 174 6.03 1.23 -15.94
C VAL A 174 5.76 0.42 -14.70
N ARG A 175 6.42 -0.75 -14.62
CA ARG A 175 6.40 -1.60 -13.44
C ARG A 175 7.50 -1.18 -12.49
N LEU A 176 7.16 -0.97 -11.24
CA LEU A 176 8.08 -0.71 -10.16
C LEU A 176 8.22 -1.97 -9.32
N ASP A 177 9.42 -2.54 -9.28
CA ASP A 177 9.70 -3.73 -8.49
C ASP A 177 10.12 -3.28 -7.07
N MET A 178 9.30 -3.62 -6.08
CA MET A 178 9.57 -3.33 -4.67
C MET A 178 10.11 -4.57 -3.98
N GLN A 179 11.20 -4.40 -3.25
CA GLN A 179 11.83 -5.49 -2.49
C GLN A 179 12.39 -4.97 -1.17
N PRO A 180 12.54 -5.82 -0.15
CA PRO A 180 13.24 -5.46 1.07
C PRO A 180 14.67 -4.99 0.77
N ASP A 181 15.10 -3.88 1.39
CA ASP A 181 16.48 -3.39 1.26
C ASP A 181 17.34 -3.96 2.40
N LEU A 182 18.04 -5.02 2.12
CA LEU A 182 18.96 -5.70 3.05
C LEU A 182 20.42 -5.33 2.79
N GLY A 183 20.66 -4.23 2.07
CA GLY A 183 22.00 -3.77 1.72
C GLY A 183 22.77 -4.79 0.88
N ALA A 184 24.02 -5.08 1.26
CA ALA A 184 24.88 -6.02 0.52
C ALA A 184 24.32 -7.47 0.46
N LEU A 185 23.47 -7.86 1.41
CA LEU A 185 22.83 -9.17 1.41
C LEU A 185 21.87 -9.37 0.26
N ASN A 186 21.28 -8.28 -0.29
CA ASN A 186 20.40 -8.38 -1.45
C ASN A 186 21.06 -9.09 -2.63
N LEU A 187 22.38 -8.94 -2.83
CA LEU A 187 23.10 -9.62 -3.92
C LEU A 187 23.04 -11.16 -3.82
N LEU A 188 22.90 -11.68 -2.62
CA LEU A 188 22.89 -13.12 -2.37
C LEU A 188 21.48 -13.71 -2.31
N ILE A 189 20.51 -12.97 -1.79
CA ILE A 189 19.18 -13.49 -1.46
C ILE A 189 18.04 -12.87 -2.27
N ALA A 190 18.30 -11.82 -3.07
CA ALA A 190 17.27 -11.19 -3.90
C ALA A 190 16.41 -12.15 -4.71
N PRO A 191 16.95 -13.24 -5.32
CA PRO A 191 16.12 -14.20 -6.06
C PRO A 191 15.10 -14.96 -5.20
N PHE A 192 15.26 -14.92 -3.88
CA PHE A 192 14.40 -15.63 -2.93
C PHE A 192 13.50 -14.69 -2.11
N LEU A 193 13.64 -13.38 -2.30
CA LEU A 193 12.80 -12.40 -1.62
C LEU A 193 11.47 -12.23 -2.35
N PRO A 194 10.36 -12.08 -1.63
CA PRO A 194 9.11 -11.69 -2.25
C PRO A 194 9.25 -10.29 -2.86
N THR A 195 8.84 -10.15 -4.11
CA THR A 195 8.71 -8.86 -4.78
C THR A 195 7.24 -8.47 -4.78
N MET A 196 6.98 -7.18 -4.62
CA MET A 196 5.67 -6.60 -4.87
C MET A 196 5.78 -5.70 -6.09
N ASP A 197 4.95 -5.96 -7.08
CA ASP A 197 4.93 -5.20 -8.32
C ASP A 197 3.82 -4.17 -8.29
N ALA A 198 4.15 -2.94 -8.68
CA ALA A 198 3.18 -1.86 -8.84
C ALA A 198 3.35 -1.20 -10.21
N TRP A 199 2.23 -0.91 -10.87
CA TRP A 199 2.21 -0.30 -12.20
C TRP A 199 1.77 1.14 -12.14
N PHE A 200 2.48 1.97 -12.91
CA PHE A 200 2.24 3.40 -13.03
C PHE A 200 2.15 3.79 -14.51
N ASN A 201 1.33 4.79 -14.82
CA ASN A 201 1.18 5.32 -16.16
C ASN A 201 2.01 6.61 -16.32
N PRO A 202 3.17 6.57 -17.01
CA PRO A 202 4.00 7.75 -17.21
C PRO A 202 3.34 8.81 -18.10
N ASN A 203 2.43 8.38 -19.00
CA ASN A 203 1.69 9.28 -19.91
C ASN A 203 0.49 9.96 -19.22
N ASP A 204 0.11 9.49 -18.04
CA ASP A 204 -0.93 10.07 -17.19
C ASP A 204 -0.32 10.49 -15.84
N ASN A 205 0.69 11.36 -15.92
CA ASN A 205 1.32 11.99 -14.75
C ASN A 205 1.77 11.00 -13.66
N TRP A 206 2.25 9.81 -14.06
CA TRP A 206 2.66 8.74 -13.15
C TRP A 206 1.55 8.23 -12.23
N ASN A 207 0.31 8.34 -12.64
CA ASN A 207 -0.80 7.83 -11.87
C ASN A 207 -0.63 6.34 -11.58
N TYR A 208 -0.93 5.96 -10.34
CA TYR A 208 -0.96 4.58 -9.92
C TYR A 208 -2.10 3.83 -10.62
N VAL A 209 -1.76 2.71 -11.24
CA VAL A 209 -2.68 1.87 -12.04
C VAL A 209 -3.08 0.61 -11.30
N GLY A 210 -2.17 0.00 -10.57
CA GLY A 210 -2.48 -1.22 -9.84
C GLY A 210 -1.26 -1.93 -9.29
N ARG A 211 -1.48 -3.00 -8.56
CA ARG A 211 -0.43 -3.84 -7.96
C ARG A 211 -0.86 -5.29 -7.80
N GLU A 212 0.16 -6.13 -7.61
CA GLU A 212 0.01 -7.50 -7.10
C GLU A 212 0.31 -7.53 -5.61
N PHE A 213 -0.48 -8.23 -4.81
CA PHE A 213 -0.25 -8.36 -3.37
C PHE A 213 -1.05 -9.52 -2.78
N ASP A 214 -0.65 -9.99 -1.61
CA ASP A 214 -1.44 -10.91 -0.81
C ASP A 214 -2.54 -10.14 -0.08
N ARG A 215 -3.79 -10.62 -0.18
CA ARG A 215 -4.97 -10.00 0.45
C ARG A 215 -4.76 -9.71 1.95
N TYR A 216 -4.05 -10.58 2.63
CA TYR A 216 -3.56 -10.45 4.00
C TYR A 216 -2.36 -11.39 4.18
N PHE A 217 -1.62 -11.25 5.27
CA PHE A 217 -0.44 -12.09 5.52
C PHE A 217 -0.73 -13.59 5.33
N ARG A 218 -0.10 -14.21 4.34
CA ARG A 218 -0.35 -15.59 3.87
C ARG A 218 -1.76 -15.81 3.32
N GLY A 219 -2.43 -14.76 2.91
CA GLY A 219 -3.72 -14.83 2.23
C GLY A 219 -3.59 -15.19 0.75
N PRO A 220 -4.70 -15.26 0.05
CA PRO A 220 -4.69 -15.46 -1.39
C PRO A 220 -4.06 -14.25 -2.10
N HIS A 221 -3.24 -14.53 -3.11
CA HIS A 221 -2.70 -13.51 -3.99
C HIS A 221 -3.80 -12.91 -4.86
N VAL A 222 -3.78 -11.59 -5.01
CA VAL A 222 -4.78 -10.83 -5.78
C VAL A 222 -4.11 -9.70 -6.55
N LEU A 223 -4.81 -9.18 -7.55
CA LEU A 223 -4.41 -8.03 -8.34
C LEU A 223 -5.37 -6.88 -8.05
N THR A 224 -4.87 -5.65 -7.93
CA THR A 224 -5.72 -4.45 -8.01
C THR A 224 -5.48 -3.72 -9.31
N VAL A 225 -6.54 -3.26 -9.94
CA VAL A 225 -6.48 -2.51 -11.20
C VAL A 225 -7.43 -1.32 -11.14
N ARG A 226 -6.90 -0.15 -11.43
CA ARG A 226 -7.67 1.10 -11.52
C ARG A 226 -8.79 0.95 -12.57
N VAL A 227 -9.99 1.35 -12.20
CA VAL A 227 -11.08 1.45 -13.17
C VAL A 227 -10.86 2.72 -13.98
N PRO A 228 -10.70 2.62 -15.31
CA PRO A 228 -10.59 3.81 -16.14
C PRO A 228 -11.82 4.71 -15.94
N PRO A 229 -11.65 6.05 -16.03
CA PRO A 229 -12.80 6.94 -16.05
C PRO A 229 -13.76 6.50 -17.17
N THR A 230 -15.04 6.40 -16.85
CA THR A 230 -16.08 6.24 -17.88
C THR A 230 -16.29 7.61 -18.55
N ASP A 231 -16.04 7.68 -19.84
CA ASP A 231 -16.36 8.83 -20.69
C ASP A 231 -17.85 9.20 -20.61
#